data_ba3d6c794bd67b1ede1fc46cd45e193d
#
_entry.id   ba3d6c794bd67b1ede1fc46cd45e193d
#
_cell.length_a   1.000
_cell.length_b   1.000
_cell.length_c   1.000
_cell.angle_alpha   90.00
_cell.angle_beta   90.00
_cell.angle_gamma   90.00
#
_symmetry.space_group_name_H-M   'P 1'
#
loop_
_entity.id
_entity.type
_entity.pdbx_description
1 polymer ?
#
loop_
_entity_poly.entity_id
_entity_poly.type
_entity_poly.pdbx_seq_one_letter_code
_entity_poly.pdbx_strand_id
1 'polypeptide(L)'
;STLFPYTTLFRSIMAKKSREATQKRFGKTIQFYIPLYLSNECSNHCIYCGFNHKNKISRVTLDDDEIIAEVKVIKKMGYEHILLLTGESPKHSGVEYLEHAMQLIRHYFKQITLEVQPMSVDDYKRLIVSGLHGVYVYQETYCKERYTLYHPAGKKKDYNWRIDTPDRLGIAGVHKIGLGA
;
A
#
# COMPACT_ATOMS: atom_id res chain seq x y z
N SER A 1 -0.19 -35.94 -3.46
CA SER A 1 0.10 -34.97 -2.42
C SER A 1 -1.04 -34.96 -1.41
N THR A 2 -0.81 -35.58 -0.27
CA THR A 2 -1.72 -35.57 0.87
C THR A 2 -1.74 -34.17 1.46
N LEU A 3 -2.65 -33.33 1.01
CA LEU A 3 -3.01 -32.13 1.73
C LEU A 3 -3.57 -32.56 3.09
N PHE A 4 -2.83 -32.22 4.14
CA PHE A 4 -3.16 -32.61 5.52
C PHE A 4 -4.60 -32.21 5.86
N PRO A 5 -5.45 -33.15 6.36
CA PRO A 5 -6.83 -32.84 6.77
C PRO A 5 -6.92 -31.76 7.85
N TYR A 6 -5.85 -31.57 8.62
CA TYR A 6 -5.73 -30.53 9.63
C TYR A 6 -5.80 -29.10 9.07
N THR A 7 -5.43 -28.88 7.82
CA THR A 7 -5.44 -27.53 7.22
C THR A 7 -6.86 -27.01 7.00
N THR A 8 -7.81 -27.86 6.66
CA THR A 8 -9.21 -27.46 6.41
C THR A 8 -9.90 -27.13 7.73
N LEU A 9 -9.77 -27.97 8.76
CA LEU A 9 -10.35 -27.72 10.08
C LEU A 9 -9.72 -26.45 10.72
N PHE A 10 -8.41 -26.32 10.66
CA PHE A 10 -7.70 -25.16 11.17
C PHE A 10 -8.15 -23.88 10.46
N ARG A 11 -8.26 -23.89 9.12
CA ARG A 11 -8.76 -22.77 8.32
C ARG A 11 -10.19 -22.41 8.70
N SER A 12 -11.07 -23.38 8.90
CA SER A 12 -12.46 -23.14 9.32
C SER A 12 -12.54 -22.46 10.68
N ILE A 13 -11.73 -22.90 11.65
CA ILE A 13 -11.66 -22.30 12.98
C ILE A 13 -11.12 -20.88 12.89
N MET A 14 -10.05 -20.66 12.11
CA MET A 14 -9.50 -19.33 11.88
C MET A 14 -10.50 -18.39 11.21
N ALA A 15 -11.18 -18.86 10.17
CA ALA A 15 -12.20 -18.08 9.46
C ALA A 15 -13.35 -17.68 10.39
N LYS A 16 -13.81 -18.58 11.27
CA LYS A 16 -14.84 -18.27 12.26
C LYS A 16 -14.35 -17.19 13.24
N LYS A 17 -13.18 -17.36 13.83
CA LYS A 17 -12.58 -16.37 14.76
C LYS A 17 -12.33 -15.02 14.09
N SER A 18 -11.85 -15.02 12.85
CA SER A 18 -11.65 -13.81 12.06
C SER A 18 -12.96 -13.07 11.80
N ARG A 19 -14.02 -13.82 11.42
CA ARG A 19 -15.36 -13.26 11.24
C ARG A 19 -15.91 -12.64 12.52
N GLU A 20 -15.80 -13.36 13.66
CA GLU A 20 -16.27 -12.89 14.96
C GLU A 20 -15.53 -11.60 15.37
N ALA A 21 -14.21 -11.57 15.22
CA ALA A 21 -13.39 -10.38 15.50
C ALA A 21 -13.75 -9.21 14.58
N THR A 22 -13.93 -9.47 13.29
CA THR A 22 -14.32 -8.46 12.29
C THR A 22 -15.69 -7.88 12.61
N GLN A 23 -16.68 -8.74 12.87
CA GLN A 23 -18.03 -8.29 13.20
C GLN A 23 -18.11 -7.54 14.52
N LYS A 24 -17.33 -7.96 15.52
CA LYS A 24 -17.22 -7.23 16.80
C LYS A 24 -16.63 -5.84 16.62
N ARG A 25 -15.65 -5.67 15.72
CA ARG A 25 -14.95 -4.39 15.50
C ARG A 25 -15.67 -3.46 14.53
N PHE A 26 -16.19 -3.99 13.43
CA PHE A 26 -16.69 -3.24 12.28
C PHE A 26 -18.19 -3.45 12.01
N GLY A 27 -18.85 -4.33 12.73
CA GLY A 27 -20.26 -4.69 12.47
C GLY A 27 -20.41 -5.42 11.14
N LYS A 28 -21.47 -5.08 10.40
CA LYS A 28 -21.78 -5.64 9.07
C LYS A 28 -21.54 -4.63 7.94
N THR A 29 -20.68 -3.64 8.18
CA THR A 29 -20.36 -2.61 7.18
C THR A 29 -19.20 -3.06 6.31
N ILE A 30 -19.23 -2.68 5.04
CA ILE A 30 -18.14 -2.86 4.08
C ILE A 30 -17.80 -1.49 3.50
N GLN A 31 -16.50 -1.21 3.41
CA GLN A 31 -15.97 -0.02 2.78
C GLN A 31 -15.35 -0.40 1.45
N PHE A 32 -15.79 0.25 0.38
CA PHE A 32 -15.20 0.10 -0.94
C PHE A 32 -14.20 1.22 -1.19
N TYR A 33 -13.10 0.89 -1.80
CA TYR A 33 -12.12 1.83 -2.33
C TYR A 33 -11.65 1.39 -3.71
N ILE A 34 -11.08 2.31 -4.47
CA ILE A 34 -10.51 2.04 -5.78
C ILE A 34 -9.03 2.40 -5.79
N PRO A 35 -8.17 1.56 -6.40
CA PRO A 35 -6.76 1.90 -6.58
C PRO A 35 -6.57 2.90 -7.72
N LEU A 36 -5.70 3.89 -7.51
CA LEU A 36 -5.16 4.78 -8.53
C LEU A 36 -3.64 4.67 -8.53
N TYR A 37 -3.08 4.21 -9.64
CA TYR A 37 -1.64 4.14 -9.83
C TYR A 37 -1.10 5.50 -10.27
N LEU A 38 -0.42 6.20 -9.37
CA LEU A 38 0.19 7.49 -9.66
C LEU A 38 1.50 7.37 -10.43
N SER A 39 2.23 6.27 -10.22
CA SER A 39 3.51 6.03 -10.90
C SER A 39 3.86 4.54 -10.96
N ASN A 40 4.40 4.10 -12.08
CA ASN A 40 5.00 2.76 -12.23
C ASN A 40 6.54 2.80 -12.21
N GLU A 41 7.14 3.97 -11.89
CA GLU A 41 8.57 4.10 -11.68
C GLU A 41 9.02 3.35 -10.44
N CYS A 42 10.01 2.48 -10.57
CA CYS A 42 10.51 1.66 -9.49
C CYS A 42 12.01 1.43 -9.59
N SER A 43 12.72 1.54 -8.47
CA SER A 43 14.16 1.28 -8.37
C SER A 43 14.50 -0.14 -7.88
N ASN A 44 13.50 -0.96 -7.58
CA ASN A 44 13.68 -2.31 -7.03
C ASN A 44 13.74 -3.39 -8.11
N HIS A 45 14.36 -4.52 -7.77
CA HIS A 45 14.45 -5.71 -8.61
C HIS A 45 13.67 -6.88 -8.00
N CYS A 46 12.40 -6.69 -7.69
CA CYS A 46 11.55 -7.78 -7.22
C CYS A 46 11.27 -8.76 -8.36
N ILE A 47 11.61 -10.04 -8.19
CA ILE A 47 11.55 -11.02 -9.30
C ILE A 47 10.14 -11.32 -9.81
N TYR A 48 9.11 -11.01 -9.02
CA TYR A 48 7.70 -11.27 -9.31
C TYR A 48 6.95 -10.03 -9.83
N CYS A 49 7.54 -8.83 -9.76
CA CYS A 49 6.82 -7.58 -9.95
C CYS A 49 6.94 -7.06 -11.39
N GLY A 50 5.80 -6.70 -12.00
CA GLY A 50 5.77 -6.07 -13.32
C GLY A 50 6.51 -4.73 -13.37
N PHE A 51 6.59 -4.00 -12.26
CA PHE A 51 7.33 -2.73 -12.15
C PHE A 51 8.83 -2.91 -11.88
N ASN A 52 9.33 -4.14 -11.85
CA ASN A 52 10.76 -4.40 -11.70
C ASN A 52 11.58 -3.47 -12.59
N HIS A 53 12.62 -2.84 -12.00
CA HIS A 53 13.48 -1.88 -12.71
C HIS A 53 14.09 -2.41 -14.01
N LYS A 54 14.34 -3.73 -14.10
CA LYS A 54 14.90 -4.37 -15.30
C LYS A 54 13.88 -4.59 -16.42
N ASN A 55 12.59 -4.49 -16.11
CA ASN A 55 11.56 -4.68 -17.13
C ASN A 55 11.53 -3.49 -18.09
N LYS A 56 11.56 -3.79 -19.39
CA LYS A 56 11.44 -2.78 -20.46
C LYS A 56 9.96 -2.46 -20.68
N ILE A 57 9.41 -1.61 -19.80
CA ILE A 57 8.03 -1.11 -19.90
C ILE A 57 8.03 0.41 -20.02
N SER A 58 6.97 0.99 -20.56
CA SER A 58 6.77 2.43 -20.50
C SER A 58 6.65 2.86 -19.04
N ARG A 59 7.46 3.85 -18.65
CA ARG A 59 7.44 4.43 -17.30
C ARG A 59 6.65 5.72 -17.33
N VAL A 60 5.73 5.83 -16.39
CA VAL A 60 4.82 6.97 -16.28
C VAL A 60 4.75 7.40 -14.81
N THR A 61 4.75 8.70 -14.59
CA THR A 61 4.36 9.34 -13.34
C THR A 61 3.35 10.42 -13.72
N LEU A 62 2.15 10.31 -13.19
CA LEU A 62 1.04 11.20 -13.56
C LEU A 62 1.33 12.63 -13.12
N ASP A 63 1.01 13.58 -13.98
CA ASP A 63 0.97 15.00 -13.66
C ASP A 63 -0.38 15.41 -13.04
N ASP A 64 -0.54 16.68 -12.71
CA ASP A 64 -1.72 17.21 -12.04
C ASP A 64 -2.99 17.03 -12.88
N ASP A 65 -2.90 17.30 -14.18
CA ASP A 65 -4.05 17.22 -15.09
C ASP A 65 -4.49 15.75 -15.26
N GLU A 66 -3.52 14.83 -15.38
CA GLU A 66 -3.77 13.40 -15.47
C GLU A 66 -4.39 12.87 -14.17
N ILE A 67 -3.84 13.24 -12.99
CA ILE A 67 -4.41 12.87 -11.68
C ILE A 67 -5.87 13.35 -11.58
N ILE A 68 -6.16 14.60 -11.92
CA ILE A 68 -7.50 15.16 -11.84
C ILE A 68 -8.46 14.50 -12.84
N ALA A 69 -7.98 14.15 -14.04
CA ALA A 69 -8.78 13.44 -15.02
C ALA A 69 -9.23 12.06 -14.48
N GLU A 70 -8.30 11.28 -13.93
CA GLU A 70 -8.59 9.98 -13.31
C GLU A 70 -9.54 10.12 -12.12
N VAL A 71 -9.29 11.08 -11.23
CA VAL A 71 -10.12 11.34 -10.05
C VAL A 71 -11.56 11.68 -10.43
N LYS A 72 -11.79 12.47 -11.48
CA LYS A 72 -13.15 12.79 -11.97
C LYS A 72 -13.90 11.54 -12.44
N VAL A 73 -13.20 10.62 -13.13
CA VAL A 73 -13.78 9.32 -13.55
C VAL A 73 -14.15 8.50 -12.33
N ILE A 74 -13.24 8.37 -11.36
CA ILE A 74 -13.45 7.62 -10.12
C ILE A 74 -14.65 8.19 -9.33
N LYS A 75 -14.75 9.51 -9.22
CA LYS A 75 -15.90 10.15 -8.55
C LYS A 75 -17.21 9.87 -9.27
N LYS A 76 -17.22 9.89 -10.61
CA LYS A 76 -18.42 9.56 -11.40
C LYS A 76 -18.86 8.10 -11.18
N MET A 77 -17.93 7.19 -10.86
CA MET A 77 -18.25 5.81 -10.48
C MET A 77 -18.82 5.68 -9.05
N GLY A 78 -18.83 6.75 -8.25
CA GLY A 78 -19.41 6.79 -6.91
C GLY A 78 -18.47 6.41 -5.77
N TYR A 79 -17.16 6.26 -6.02
CA TYR A 79 -16.20 5.95 -4.96
C TYR A 79 -15.93 7.18 -4.09
N GLU A 80 -15.88 6.94 -2.77
CA GLU A 80 -15.59 7.97 -1.76
C GLU A 80 -14.23 7.74 -1.06
N HIS A 81 -13.60 6.60 -1.30
CA HIS A 81 -12.31 6.23 -0.73
C HIS A 81 -11.37 5.81 -1.84
N ILE A 82 -10.11 6.23 -1.73
CA ILE A 82 -9.09 5.95 -2.74
C ILE A 82 -7.85 5.34 -2.11
N LEU A 83 -7.21 4.43 -2.85
CA LEU A 83 -5.89 3.91 -2.56
C LEU A 83 -4.92 4.40 -3.63
N LEU A 84 -3.96 5.22 -3.26
CA LEU A 84 -2.91 5.68 -4.15
C LEU A 84 -1.73 4.70 -4.13
N LEU A 85 -1.30 4.27 -5.30
CA LEU A 85 -0.21 3.34 -5.46
C LEU A 85 0.90 3.93 -6.31
N THR A 86 2.15 3.56 -5.95
CA THR A 86 3.32 3.84 -6.79
C THR A 86 4.26 2.64 -6.81
N GLY A 87 5.11 2.58 -7.82
CA GLY A 87 6.38 1.88 -7.65
C GLY A 87 7.25 2.60 -6.62
N GLU A 88 8.28 1.91 -6.12
CA GLU A 88 9.17 2.49 -5.12
C GLU A 88 10.32 3.26 -5.79
N SER A 89 10.09 4.53 -6.06
CA SER A 89 11.07 5.45 -6.65
C SER A 89 11.06 6.79 -5.92
N PRO A 90 11.91 6.99 -4.89
CA PRO A 90 11.95 8.26 -4.17
C PRO A 90 12.23 9.47 -5.06
N LYS A 91 12.86 9.26 -6.21
CA LYS A 91 13.13 10.32 -7.18
C LYS A 91 11.90 10.81 -7.93
N HIS A 92 10.98 9.89 -8.29
CA HIS A 92 9.83 10.20 -9.15
C HIS A 92 8.51 10.27 -8.36
N SER A 93 8.39 9.46 -7.30
CA SER A 93 7.21 9.40 -6.44
C SER A 93 7.61 9.43 -4.96
N GLY A 94 8.46 10.39 -4.60
CA GLY A 94 8.88 10.66 -3.23
C GLY A 94 7.80 11.33 -2.39
N VAL A 95 8.15 11.70 -1.16
CA VAL A 95 7.22 12.29 -0.19
C VAL A 95 6.61 13.60 -0.72
N GLU A 96 7.39 14.44 -1.38
CA GLU A 96 6.92 15.71 -1.94
C GLU A 96 5.83 15.50 -3.01
N TYR A 97 6.05 14.56 -3.91
CA TYR A 97 5.07 14.21 -4.94
C TYR A 97 3.78 13.64 -4.33
N LEU A 98 3.91 12.73 -3.36
CA LEU A 98 2.75 12.14 -2.67
C LEU A 98 1.97 13.19 -1.89
N GLU A 99 2.67 14.08 -1.17
CA GLU A 99 2.06 15.19 -0.46
C GLU A 99 1.27 16.09 -1.39
N HIS A 100 1.86 16.50 -2.50
CA HIS A 100 1.24 17.33 -3.52
C HIS A 100 0.00 16.64 -4.14
N ALA A 101 0.14 15.38 -4.58
CA ALA A 101 -0.96 14.62 -5.14
C ALA A 101 -2.12 14.47 -4.15
N MET A 102 -1.83 14.21 -2.86
CA MET A 102 -2.86 14.12 -1.82
C MET A 102 -3.56 15.47 -1.60
N GLN A 103 -2.83 16.57 -1.54
CA GLN A 103 -3.41 17.91 -1.40
C GLN A 103 -4.32 18.26 -2.58
N LEU A 104 -3.93 17.88 -3.79
CA LEU A 104 -4.70 18.10 -5.03
C LEU A 104 -6.05 17.38 -4.99
N ILE A 105 -6.11 16.17 -4.42
CA ILE A 105 -7.32 15.33 -4.47
C ILE A 105 -8.10 15.25 -3.15
N ARG A 106 -7.61 15.85 -2.06
CA ARG A 106 -8.21 15.72 -0.70
C ARG A 106 -9.68 16.10 -0.62
N HIS A 107 -10.15 16.98 -1.47
CA HIS A 107 -11.56 17.43 -1.50
C HIS A 107 -12.50 16.46 -2.21
N TYR A 108 -11.96 15.52 -2.97
CA TYR A 108 -12.74 14.52 -3.70
C TYR A 108 -13.06 13.27 -2.89
N PHE A 109 -12.24 12.94 -1.89
CA PHE A 109 -12.33 11.67 -1.16
C PHE A 109 -12.41 11.88 0.34
N LYS A 110 -13.20 11.03 1.01
CA LYS A 110 -13.31 11.01 2.48
C LYS A 110 -12.09 10.38 3.15
N GLN A 111 -11.46 9.44 2.46
CA GLN A 111 -10.26 8.77 2.94
C GLN A 111 -9.28 8.56 1.79
N ILE A 112 -8.05 8.92 2.03
CA ILE A 112 -6.91 8.66 1.15
C ILE A 112 -5.98 7.69 1.88
N THR A 113 -5.71 6.56 1.24
CA THR A 113 -4.77 5.55 1.72
C THR A 113 -3.62 5.39 0.73
N LEU A 114 -2.48 4.97 1.20
CA LEU A 114 -1.27 4.78 0.39
C LEU A 114 -0.80 3.34 0.42
N GLU A 115 -0.34 2.86 -0.73
CA GLU A 115 0.46 1.65 -0.88
C GLU A 115 1.71 2.01 -1.70
N VAL A 116 2.74 2.46 -1.00
CA VAL A 116 3.95 3.07 -1.57
C VAL A 116 5.20 2.56 -0.83
N GLN A 117 6.37 3.11 -1.17
CA GLN A 117 7.60 2.78 -0.45
C GLN A 117 7.50 3.09 1.06
N PRO A 118 8.13 2.28 1.92
CA PRO A 118 8.32 2.64 3.32
C PRO A 118 9.09 3.96 3.48
N MET A 119 8.63 4.80 4.40
CA MET A 119 9.18 6.14 4.64
C MET A 119 9.58 6.32 6.11
N SER A 120 10.19 7.45 6.43
CA SER A 120 10.52 7.83 7.79
C SER A 120 9.26 8.23 8.58
N VAL A 121 9.39 8.30 9.91
CA VAL A 121 8.33 8.80 10.79
C VAL A 121 7.93 10.24 10.42
N ASP A 122 8.91 11.08 10.13
CA ASP A 122 8.65 12.49 9.81
C ASP A 122 7.97 12.67 8.45
N ASP A 123 8.34 11.85 7.45
CA ASP A 123 7.62 11.82 6.17
C ASP A 123 6.16 11.42 6.36
N TYR A 124 5.89 10.38 7.15
CA TYR A 124 4.51 9.99 7.45
C TYR A 124 3.73 11.08 8.18
N LYS A 125 4.36 11.80 9.13
CA LYS A 125 3.71 12.95 9.81
C LYS A 125 3.34 14.06 8.81
N ARG A 126 4.22 14.38 7.84
CA ARG A 126 3.91 15.33 6.76
C ARG A 126 2.68 14.89 5.97
N LEU A 127 2.64 13.62 5.56
CA LEU A 127 1.51 13.10 4.80
C LEU A 127 0.20 13.07 5.60
N ILE A 128 0.26 12.85 6.93
CA ILE A 128 -0.92 12.95 7.81
C ILE A 128 -1.52 14.36 7.78
N VAL A 129 -0.70 15.39 7.81
CA VAL A 129 -1.16 16.79 7.68
C VAL A 129 -1.82 17.03 6.33
N SER A 130 -1.37 16.34 5.28
CA SER A 130 -1.94 16.41 3.93
C SER A 130 -3.18 15.54 3.72
N GLY A 131 -3.65 14.82 4.76
CA GLY A 131 -4.89 14.05 4.74
C GLY A 131 -4.73 12.54 4.60
N LEU A 132 -3.53 12.01 4.90
CA LEU A 132 -3.32 10.55 4.94
C LEU A 132 -4.18 9.91 6.01
N HIS A 133 -5.01 8.94 5.61
CA HIS A 133 -5.84 8.15 6.51
C HIS A 133 -5.20 6.81 6.88
N GLY A 134 -4.55 6.16 5.93
CA GLY A 134 -3.96 4.85 6.16
C GLY A 134 -2.85 4.48 5.19
N VAL A 135 -2.05 3.50 5.58
CA VAL A 135 -0.97 2.94 4.76
C VAL A 135 -1.07 1.43 4.74
N TYR A 136 -0.96 0.84 3.55
CA TYR A 136 -0.83 -0.59 3.36
C TYR A 136 0.63 -0.95 3.10
N VAL A 137 1.14 -1.93 3.84
CA VAL A 137 2.50 -2.43 3.69
C VAL A 137 2.48 -3.94 3.54
N TYR A 138 2.92 -4.41 2.39
CA TYR A 138 3.09 -5.83 2.12
C TYR A 138 4.54 -6.23 2.37
N GLN A 139 4.75 -7.16 3.32
CA GLN A 139 6.07 -7.73 3.58
C GLN A 139 6.47 -8.73 2.50
N GLU A 140 5.49 -9.28 1.76
CA GLU A 140 5.62 -10.30 0.71
C GLU A 140 5.97 -11.68 1.25
N THR A 141 6.83 -11.75 2.23
CA THR A 141 7.12 -12.94 3.05
C THR A 141 7.80 -12.53 4.35
N TYR A 142 7.42 -13.16 5.44
CA TYR A 142 8.05 -12.99 6.75
C TYR A 142 9.25 -13.92 6.96
N CYS A 143 9.51 -14.84 6.02
CA CYS A 143 10.72 -15.68 6.01
C CYS A 143 11.89 -14.87 5.44
N LYS A 144 12.83 -14.47 6.29
CA LYS A 144 13.95 -13.58 5.94
C LYS A 144 14.84 -14.16 4.84
N GLU A 145 15.07 -15.47 4.86
CA GLU A 145 15.88 -16.17 3.86
C GLU A 145 15.22 -16.12 2.48
N ARG A 146 13.90 -16.32 2.43
CA ARG A 146 13.11 -16.23 1.19
C ARG A 146 13.00 -14.81 0.69
N TYR A 147 12.88 -13.85 1.60
CA TYR A 147 12.77 -12.42 1.26
C TYR A 147 13.94 -11.94 0.40
N THR A 148 15.17 -12.34 0.76
CA THR A 148 16.39 -11.97 0.03
C THR A 148 16.39 -12.52 -1.41
N LEU A 149 15.84 -13.70 -1.61
CA LEU A 149 15.73 -14.30 -2.96
C LEU A 149 14.76 -13.54 -3.85
N TYR A 150 13.65 -13.06 -3.28
CA TYR A 150 12.62 -12.33 -4.02
C TYR A 150 12.97 -10.86 -4.27
N HIS A 151 13.83 -10.26 -3.44
CA HIS A 151 14.25 -8.87 -3.49
C HIS A 151 15.77 -8.73 -3.59
N PRO A 152 16.38 -9.13 -4.72
CA PRO A 152 17.84 -9.20 -4.85
C PRO A 152 18.53 -7.83 -4.86
N ALA A 153 17.82 -6.74 -5.24
CA ALA A 153 18.41 -5.40 -5.29
C ALA A 153 17.35 -4.29 -5.14
N GLY A 154 17.82 -3.07 -4.89
CA GLY A 154 17.01 -1.89 -4.58
C GLY A 154 16.75 -1.73 -3.08
N LYS A 155 16.01 -0.68 -2.70
CA LYS A 155 15.70 -0.40 -1.28
C LYS A 155 14.82 -1.47 -0.64
N LYS A 156 13.95 -2.11 -1.41
CA LYS A 156 13.08 -3.19 -0.92
C LYS A 156 13.88 -4.43 -0.48
N LYS A 157 15.17 -4.55 -0.84
CA LYS A 157 16.06 -5.60 -0.32
C LYS A 157 16.25 -5.52 1.20
N ASP A 158 16.11 -4.34 1.81
CA ASP A 158 16.25 -4.16 3.25
C ASP A 158 15.01 -4.70 3.97
N TYR A 159 15.13 -5.94 4.43
CA TYR A 159 14.09 -6.64 5.17
C TYR A 159 13.72 -5.91 6.47
N ASN A 160 14.73 -5.47 7.24
CA ASN A 160 14.49 -4.85 8.54
C ASN A 160 13.79 -3.49 8.37
N TRP A 161 14.25 -2.67 7.43
CA TRP A 161 13.59 -1.40 7.13
C TRP A 161 12.10 -1.58 6.78
N ARG A 162 11.78 -2.64 6.04
CA ARG A 162 10.41 -2.89 5.63
C ARG A 162 9.55 -3.45 6.76
N ILE A 163 10.05 -4.43 7.51
CA ILE A 163 9.28 -5.07 8.59
C ILE A 163 9.00 -4.11 9.75
N ASP A 164 9.87 -3.14 9.99
CA ASP A 164 9.71 -2.11 11.02
C ASP A 164 8.78 -0.95 10.57
N THR A 165 8.21 -1.02 9.37
CA THR A 165 7.32 0.04 8.86
C THR A 165 6.06 0.22 9.71
N PRO A 166 5.37 -0.83 10.18
CA PRO A 166 4.21 -0.68 11.06
C PRO A 166 4.50 0.11 12.35
N ASP A 167 5.69 -0.09 12.93
CA ASP A 167 6.10 0.64 14.13
C ASP A 167 6.29 2.13 13.81
N ARG A 168 6.95 2.46 12.69
CA ARG A 168 7.10 3.85 12.24
C ARG A 168 5.75 4.51 11.96
N LEU A 169 4.81 3.79 11.35
CA LEU A 169 3.44 4.27 11.11
C LEU A 169 2.69 4.53 12.42
N GLY A 170 2.84 3.63 13.39
CA GLY A 170 2.25 3.80 14.74
C GLY A 170 2.83 5.01 15.47
N ILE A 171 4.16 5.19 15.44
CA ILE A 171 4.84 6.37 16.04
C ILE A 171 4.40 7.66 15.35
N ALA A 172 4.22 7.66 14.04
CA ALA A 172 3.74 8.82 13.30
C ALA A 172 2.27 9.15 13.58
N GLY A 173 1.48 8.20 14.08
CA GLY A 173 0.06 8.38 14.37
C GLY A 173 -0.86 8.10 13.18
N VAL A 174 -0.46 7.24 12.24
CA VAL A 174 -1.30 6.83 11.12
C VAL A 174 -2.54 6.09 11.64
N HIS A 175 -3.72 6.51 11.19
CA HIS A 175 -4.99 6.00 11.71
C HIS A 175 -5.27 4.54 11.35
N LYS A 176 -4.88 4.11 10.15
CA LYS A 176 -5.14 2.76 9.63
C LYS A 176 -3.88 2.15 9.04
N ILE A 177 -3.52 0.97 9.50
CA ILE A 177 -2.38 0.21 8.98
C ILE A 177 -2.89 -1.10 8.43
N GLY A 178 -2.63 -1.37 7.15
CA GLY A 178 -2.90 -2.64 6.50
C GLY A 178 -1.61 -3.43 6.35
N LEU A 179 -1.66 -4.69 6.74
CA LEU A 179 -0.52 -5.62 6.65
C LEU A 179 -0.86 -6.76 5.71
N GLY A 180 0.14 -7.24 4.99
CA GLY A 180 0.02 -8.39 4.11
C GLY A 180 1.32 -9.15 3.93
N ALA A 181 1.21 -10.39 3.44
CA ALA A 181 2.30 -11.28 3.06
C ALA A 181 2.15 -11.71 1.62
#